data_bb97b8eae5f66bdfbb0760faa962d7dd
#
_entry.id   bb97b8eae5f66bdfbb0760faa962d7dd
#
_cell.length_a   1.000
_cell.length_b   1.000
_cell.length_c   1.000
_cell.angle_alpha   90.00
_cell.angle_beta   90.00
_cell.angle_gamma   90.00
#
_symmetry.space_group_name_H-M   'P 1'
#
loop_
_entity.id
_entity.type
_entity.pdbx_description
1 polymer ?
#
loop_
_entity_poly.entity_id
_entity_poly.type
_entity_poly.pdbx_seq_one_letter_code
_entity_poly.pdbx_strand_id
1 'polypeptide(L)'
;MKDQREIIIPDLDYQAEVRKCKTMEDVVGKNGLMQKLFKDIIQQLLEAEMEEHLGRERHERSNEANPNYRNGYSSKTIESSFGEVGLDIPRDRKAQFEPKVVKKYETVCNELDKKIIGLYACGMSVRDIQSEMEELYGIDVSPAMISKITDKVVEAAAEWQSRELDEIYPIVYMDAMHFKVRDDNKIVSKAAYICMALDMKGKKDILGIWIGESEGAKFWLSVCNDLKNRGVDDILFACMDGLKGLPEAIKTVYPDVSIQTCIVHQIRNSLKYIASKDQREFMKDLKSVYRAFNEETALKNLDILKEKWYSKYSVVIDSWYNNWSNLNTYFEYPHEIRRIIYTTNALEGFNRQLRKYTKVRTVFPTDESLRKSLYLSTMKIMEKWTSPNQNWASTLGQLTIMFGERIPNSYTI
;
A
#
# COMPACT_ATOMS: atom_id res chain seq x y z
N MET A 1 42.46 21.79 7.67
CA MET A 1 43.12 20.72 8.46
C MET A 1 42.09 19.64 8.62
N LYS A 2 42.30 18.46 8.05
CA LYS A 2 41.39 17.30 8.14
C LYS A 2 41.58 16.71 9.55
N ASP A 3 40.52 16.76 10.33
CA ASP A 3 40.41 16.11 11.63
C ASP A 3 40.42 14.60 11.41
N GLN A 4 41.57 13.97 11.53
CA GLN A 4 41.68 12.51 11.60
C GLN A 4 41.33 12.11 13.02
N ARG A 5 40.04 11.85 13.25
CA ARG A 5 39.62 11.18 14.49
C ARG A 5 40.22 9.77 14.48
N GLU A 6 41.21 9.50 15.30
CA GLU A 6 41.64 8.14 15.59
C GLU A 6 40.47 7.40 16.23
N ILE A 7 39.93 6.44 15.52
CA ILE A 7 38.94 5.49 16.05
C ILE A 7 39.76 4.56 16.96
N ILE A 8 39.74 4.83 18.26
CA ILE A 8 40.33 3.95 19.27
C ILE A 8 39.43 2.71 19.32
N ILE A 9 39.85 1.63 18.68
CA ILE A 9 39.18 0.34 18.77
C ILE A 9 39.41 -0.16 20.21
N PRO A 10 38.32 -0.50 20.96
CA PRO A 10 38.46 -0.72 22.39
C PRO A 10 39.12 -2.02 22.79
N ASP A 11 39.19 -2.24 24.11
CA ASP A 11 39.76 -3.34 24.89
C ASP A 11 39.36 -4.79 24.49
N LEU A 12 38.57 -4.96 23.44
CA LEU A 12 38.30 -6.29 22.90
C LEU A 12 39.49 -6.75 22.07
N ASP A 13 40.22 -7.74 22.54
CA ASP A 13 41.24 -8.41 21.74
C ASP A 13 40.55 -9.17 20.59
N TYR A 14 40.33 -8.47 19.48
CA TYR A 14 39.68 -8.99 18.27
C TYR A 14 40.34 -10.28 17.78
N GLN A 15 41.64 -10.37 17.87
CA GLN A 15 42.37 -11.55 17.42
C GLN A 15 42.07 -12.76 18.32
N ALA A 16 41.94 -12.55 19.62
CA ALA A 16 41.55 -13.59 20.56
C ALA A 16 40.08 -14.01 20.37
N GLU A 17 39.15 -13.06 20.15
CA GLU A 17 37.75 -13.40 19.91
C GLU A 17 37.51 -14.09 18.56
N VAL A 18 38.15 -13.64 17.48
CA VAL A 18 38.09 -14.28 16.17
C VAL A 18 38.64 -15.72 16.24
N ARG A 19 39.71 -15.96 17.01
CA ARG A 19 40.28 -17.34 17.19
C ARG A 19 39.35 -18.29 17.93
N LYS A 20 38.40 -17.78 18.71
CA LYS A 20 37.37 -18.58 19.40
C LYS A 20 36.25 -19.02 18.46
N CYS A 21 36.01 -18.29 17.38
CA CYS A 21 34.96 -18.61 16.42
C CYS A 21 35.38 -19.82 15.53
N LYS A 22 34.63 -20.89 15.62
CA LYS A 22 34.84 -22.12 14.82
C LYS A 22 33.65 -22.37 13.87
N THR A 23 32.50 -21.80 14.15
CA THR A 23 31.27 -21.97 13.40
C THR A 23 30.68 -20.60 13.03
N MET A 24 29.75 -20.57 12.07
CA MET A 24 28.98 -19.34 11.78
C MET A 24 28.13 -18.90 12.98
N GLU A 25 27.70 -19.84 13.81
CA GLU A 25 26.94 -19.53 15.02
C GLU A 25 27.79 -18.76 16.05
N ASP A 26 29.09 -19.07 16.18
CA ASP A 26 30.02 -18.31 17.00
C ASP A 26 30.23 -16.87 16.48
N VAL A 27 29.98 -16.64 15.19
CA VAL A 27 30.11 -15.32 14.57
C VAL A 27 28.83 -14.51 14.70
N VAL A 28 27.67 -15.07 14.29
CA VAL A 28 26.39 -14.34 14.17
C VAL A 28 25.34 -14.77 15.19
N GLY A 29 25.56 -15.82 15.96
CA GLY A 29 24.63 -16.32 16.97
C GLY A 29 24.55 -15.49 18.24
N LYS A 30 23.73 -15.94 19.19
CA LYS A 30 23.54 -15.29 20.50
C LYS A 30 24.86 -15.26 21.27
N ASN A 31 25.28 -14.10 21.69
CA ASN A 31 26.62 -13.81 22.27
C ASN A 31 27.81 -14.01 21.30
N GLY A 32 27.53 -14.06 20.00
CA GLY A 32 28.53 -14.17 18.96
C GLY A 32 29.40 -12.92 18.80
N LEU A 33 30.43 -13.05 17.95
CA LEU A 33 31.40 -12.00 17.69
C LEU A 33 30.73 -10.71 17.17
N MET A 34 29.74 -10.83 16.26
CA MET A 34 29.05 -9.67 15.69
C MET A 34 28.25 -8.88 16.74
N GLN A 35 27.62 -9.58 17.69
CA GLN A 35 26.89 -8.92 18.78
C GLN A 35 27.84 -8.12 19.70
N LYS A 36 29.00 -8.69 20.03
CA LYS A 36 30.04 -8.02 20.82
C LYS A 36 30.59 -6.80 20.10
N LEU A 37 30.91 -6.94 18.81
CA LEU A 37 31.37 -5.86 17.95
C LEU A 37 30.35 -4.72 17.88
N PHE A 38 29.10 -5.07 17.67
CA PHE A 38 28.02 -4.08 17.60
C PHE A 38 27.88 -3.31 18.93
N LYS A 39 27.93 -4.02 20.06
CA LYS A 39 27.91 -3.42 21.39
C LYS A 39 29.03 -2.38 21.54
N ASP A 40 30.25 -2.77 21.21
CA ASP A 40 31.43 -1.93 21.41
C ASP A 40 31.40 -0.69 20.53
N ILE A 41 30.99 -0.83 19.25
CA ILE A 41 30.85 0.30 18.33
C ILE A 41 29.80 1.30 18.86
N ILE A 42 28.63 0.81 19.28
CA ILE A 42 27.58 1.70 19.83
C ILE A 42 28.03 2.37 21.12
N GLN A 43 28.74 1.65 22.00
CA GLN A 43 29.23 2.19 23.24
C GLN A 43 30.25 3.33 23.00
N GLN A 44 31.14 3.18 22.02
CA GLN A 44 32.09 4.23 21.62
C GLN A 44 31.40 5.47 21.04
N LEU A 45 30.38 5.25 20.16
CA LEU A 45 29.61 6.35 19.61
C LEU A 45 28.91 7.16 20.73
N LEU A 46 28.36 6.46 21.73
CA LEU A 46 27.73 7.11 22.89
C LEU A 46 28.74 7.93 23.72
N GLU A 47 29.96 7.42 23.89
CA GLU A 47 31.05 8.17 24.60
C GLU A 47 31.48 9.38 23.76
N ALA A 48 31.64 9.26 22.45
CA ALA A 48 31.99 10.37 21.57
C ALA A 48 30.90 11.46 21.56
N GLU A 49 29.61 11.08 21.54
CA GLU A 49 28.51 12.04 21.67
C GLU A 49 28.53 12.78 23.01
N MET A 50 28.85 12.09 24.11
CA MET A 50 28.99 12.71 25.42
C MET A 50 30.19 13.67 25.46
N GLU A 51 31.30 13.35 24.81
CA GLU A 51 32.48 14.22 24.69
C GLU A 51 32.16 15.48 23.89
N GLU A 52 31.46 15.32 22.78
CA GLU A 52 30.99 16.46 21.97
C GLU A 52 30.04 17.36 22.79
N HIS A 53 29.08 16.74 23.53
CA HIS A 53 28.13 17.46 24.38
C HIS A 53 28.81 18.25 25.51
N LEU A 54 29.84 17.70 26.16
CA LEU A 54 30.57 18.34 27.24
C LEU A 54 31.69 19.25 26.71
N GLY A 55 32.11 19.10 25.46
CA GLY A 55 33.23 19.85 24.86
C GLY A 55 34.59 19.49 25.42
N ARG A 56 34.77 18.28 25.99
CA ARG A 56 36.01 17.80 26.61
C ARG A 56 36.08 16.29 26.70
N GLU A 57 37.30 15.76 26.79
CA GLU A 57 37.55 14.33 26.94
C GLU A 57 37.23 13.81 28.37
N ARG A 58 37.25 12.49 28.53
CA ARG A 58 36.77 11.80 29.75
C ARG A 58 37.45 12.21 31.05
N HIS A 59 38.70 12.60 31.06
CA HIS A 59 39.48 12.90 32.23
C HIS A 59 39.90 14.38 32.36
N GLU A 60 39.44 15.24 31.47
CA GLU A 60 39.73 16.67 31.51
C GLU A 60 38.90 17.38 32.58
N ARG A 61 39.54 18.38 33.22
CA ARG A 61 38.85 19.26 34.19
C ARG A 61 37.86 20.17 33.46
N SER A 62 36.74 20.49 34.11
CA SER A 62 35.79 21.44 33.56
C SER A 62 36.43 22.81 33.34
N ASN A 63 36.09 23.46 32.24
CA ASN A 63 36.41 24.85 31.98
C ASN A 63 35.17 25.72 32.27
N GLU A 64 35.37 27.03 32.38
CA GLU A 64 34.28 27.98 32.67
C GLU A 64 33.19 28.03 31.60
N ALA A 65 33.50 27.59 30.37
CA ALA A 65 32.57 27.63 29.25
C ALA A 65 31.47 26.56 29.34
N ASN A 66 31.75 25.37 29.93
CA ASN A 66 30.75 24.34 30.17
C ASN A 66 30.92 23.68 31.55
N PRO A 67 30.20 24.16 32.57
CA PRO A 67 30.30 23.66 33.95
C PRO A 67 29.52 22.37 34.21
N ASN A 68 29.16 21.61 33.18
CA ASN A 68 28.47 20.33 33.29
C ASN A 68 29.50 19.19 33.44
N TYR A 69 29.13 18.08 34.04
CA TYR A 69 30.03 16.95 34.34
C TYR A 69 29.36 15.64 34.00
N ARG A 70 30.15 14.61 33.68
CA ARG A 70 29.68 13.22 33.59
C ARG A 70 29.10 12.77 34.93
N ASN A 71 28.02 12.00 34.92
CA ASN A 71 27.33 11.52 36.11
C ASN A 71 27.01 10.02 35.99
N GLY A 72 28.01 9.22 35.69
CA GLY A 72 27.86 7.78 35.57
C GLY A 72 27.05 7.35 34.31
N TYR A 73 26.48 6.17 34.38
CA TYR A 73 25.75 5.53 33.29
C TYR A 73 24.38 5.09 33.74
N SER A 74 23.50 4.89 32.78
CA SER A 74 22.25 4.14 32.93
C SER A 74 22.24 2.95 31.99
N SER A 75 21.97 1.75 32.51
CA SER A 75 21.88 0.55 31.71
C SER A 75 20.64 0.59 30.85
N LYS A 76 20.79 0.20 29.58
CA LYS A 76 19.70 0.06 28.61
C LYS A 76 19.95 -1.14 27.72
N THR A 77 18.95 -2.00 27.57
CA THR A 77 19.00 -3.11 26.60
C THR A 77 18.31 -2.66 25.33
N ILE A 78 18.97 -2.87 24.19
CA ILE A 78 18.39 -2.70 22.86
C ILE A 78 18.37 -4.03 22.12
N GLU A 79 17.35 -4.24 21.32
CA GLU A 79 17.27 -5.39 20.40
C GLU A 79 17.89 -5.02 19.06
N SER A 80 18.78 -5.85 18.55
CA SER A 80 19.46 -5.64 17.28
C SER A 80 19.32 -6.88 16.39
N SER A 81 19.76 -6.78 15.13
CA SER A 81 19.86 -7.93 14.22
C SER A 81 20.82 -9.02 14.69
N PHE A 82 21.59 -8.77 15.75
CA PHE A 82 22.55 -9.72 16.36
C PHE A 82 22.10 -10.17 17.76
N GLY A 83 20.83 -9.93 18.14
CA GLY A 83 20.28 -10.24 19.45
C GLY A 83 20.21 -9.03 20.40
N GLU A 84 19.83 -9.30 21.66
CA GLU A 84 19.74 -8.29 22.71
C GLU A 84 21.14 -7.78 23.10
N VAL A 85 21.32 -6.47 23.10
CA VAL A 85 22.58 -5.81 23.44
C VAL A 85 22.37 -4.88 24.63
N GLY A 86 23.02 -5.19 25.75
CA GLY A 86 23.08 -4.30 26.93
C GLY A 86 24.09 -3.18 26.70
N LEU A 87 23.63 -1.93 26.76
CA LEU A 87 24.44 -0.72 26.61
C LEU A 87 24.44 0.09 27.89
N ASP A 88 25.56 0.76 28.18
CA ASP A 88 25.71 1.70 29.25
C ASP A 88 25.62 3.13 28.68
N ILE A 89 24.46 3.74 28.82
CA ILE A 89 24.21 5.10 28.31
C ILE A 89 24.84 6.11 29.25
N PRO A 90 25.82 6.94 28.82
CA PRO A 90 26.44 7.94 29.68
C PRO A 90 25.43 9.04 30.07
N ARG A 91 25.62 9.60 31.26
CA ARG A 91 24.74 10.64 31.80
C ARG A 91 25.57 11.85 32.21
N ASP A 92 25.01 13.02 32.04
CA ASP A 92 25.56 14.26 32.55
C ASP A 92 24.85 14.69 33.84
N ARG A 93 25.48 15.56 34.63
CA ARG A 93 24.97 15.99 35.92
C ARG A 93 23.74 16.88 35.84
N LYS A 94 23.57 17.60 34.72
CA LYS A 94 22.41 18.46 34.45
C LYS A 94 21.26 17.72 33.74
N ALA A 95 21.39 16.44 33.42
CA ALA A 95 20.44 15.62 32.69
C ALA A 95 20.02 16.24 31.33
N GLN A 96 20.94 16.94 30.66
CA GLN A 96 20.73 17.61 29.37
C GLN A 96 21.24 16.79 28.20
N PHE A 97 22.03 15.75 28.43
CA PHE A 97 22.53 14.89 27.39
C PHE A 97 21.44 13.99 26.86
N GLU A 98 21.16 14.11 25.57
CA GLU A 98 20.25 13.23 24.82
C GLU A 98 21.04 12.58 23.69
N PRO A 99 21.37 11.26 23.80
CA PRO A 99 22.11 10.55 22.77
C PRO A 99 21.29 10.44 21.48
N LYS A 100 21.93 10.70 20.35
CA LYS A 100 21.33 10.64 19.02
C LYS A 100 21.38 9.22 18.45
N VAL A 101 22.46 8.48 18.73
CA VAL A 101 22.68 7.10 18.26
C VAL A 101 21.70 6.12 18.90
N VAL A 102 21.37 6.32 20.19
CA VAL A 102 20.39 5.50 20.92
C VAL A 102 19.43 6.42 21.64
N LYS A 103 18.32 6.77 21.02
CA LYS A 103 17.32 7.68 21.60
C LYS A 103 16.73 7.15 22.91
N LYS A 104 16.33 8.05 23.81
CA LYS A 104 15.91 7.75 25.20
C LYS A 104 14.84 6.65 25.33
N TYR A 105 13.93 6.55 24.35
CA TYR A 105 12.82 5.58 24.34
C TYR A 105 12.95 4.51 23.24
N GLU A 106 14.07 4.46 22.54
CA GLU A 106 14.31 3.51 21.47
C GLU A 106 14.87 2.21 22.06
N THR A 107 14.07 1.15 22.01
CA THR A 107 14.44 -0.19 22.49
C THR A 107 14.79 -1.14 21.35
N VAL A 108 14.52 -0.75 20.11
CA VAL A 108 14.71 -1.57 18.91
C VAL A 108 15.47 -0.77 17.86
N CYS A 109 16.43 -1.41 17.21
CA CYS A 109 17.16 -0.81 16.11
C CYS A 109 16.21 -0.58 14.92
N ASN A 110 16.26 0.59 14.28
CA ASN A 110 15.42 0.96 13.12
C ASN A 110 15.42 -0.09 12.00
N GLU A 111 16.46 -0.90 11.89
CA GLU A 111 16.54 -1.99 10.91
C GLU A 111 15.65 -3.18 11.26
N LEU A 112 15.51 -3.52 12.53
CA LEU A 112 14.63 -4.59 12.99
C LEU A 112 13.16 -4.22 12.74
N ASP A 113 12.78 -2.98 13.04
CA ASP A 113 11.45 -2.44 12.73
C ASP A 113 11.13 -2.59 11.25
N LYS A 114 12.06 -2.18 10.37
CA LYS A 114 11.89 -2.31 8.92
C LYS A 114 11.70 -3.75 8.47
N LYS A 115 12.44 -4.70 9.04
CA LYS A 115 12.30 -6.14 8.74
C LYS A 115 10.94 -6.66 9.19
N ILE A 116 10.53 -6.37 10.41
CA ILE A 116 9.21 -6.78 10.95
C ILE A 116 8.07 -6.19 10.11
N ILE A 117 8.12 -4.90 9.79
CA ILE A 117 7.15 -4.25 8.92
C ILE A 117 7.16 -4.89 7.52
N GLY A 118 8.34 -5.20 6.99
CA GLY A 118 8.50 -5.88 5.70
C GLY A 118 7.87 -7.28 5.67
N LEU A 119 8.08 -8.09 6.71
CA LEU A 119 7.45 -9.41 6.86
C LEU A 119 5.92 -9.28 7.01
N TYR A 120 5.47 -8.31 7.82
CA TYR A 120 4.04 -8.02 7.97
C TYR A 120 3.41 -7.60 6.64
N ALA A 121 4.09 -6.77 5.84
CA ALA A 121 3.67 -6.36 4.49
C ALA A 121 3.61 -7.53 3.49
N CYS A 122 4.40 -8.59 3.73
CA CYS A 122 4.33 -9.85 2.96
C CYS A 122 3.14 -10.74 3.37
N GLY A 123 2.35 -10.34 4.36
CA GLY A 123 1.16 -11.05 4.80
C GLY A 123 1.37 -11.99 5.99
N MET A 124 2.57 -12.08 6.55
CA MET A 124 2.86 -12.95 7.70
C MET A 124 2.07 -12.52 8.93
N SER A 125 1.55 -13.49 9.69
CA SER A 125 0.91 -13.22 10.97
C SER A 125 1.96 -12.81 12.02
N VAL A 126 1.51 -12.22 13.13
CA VAL A 126 2.42 -11.85 14.24
C VAL A 126 3.19 -13.07 14.77
N ARG A 127 2.55 -14.24 14.83
CA ARG A 127 3.19 -15.49 15.27
C ARG A 127 4.23 -16.00 14.26
N ASP A 128 3.91 -15.93 12.96
CA ASP A 128 4.86 -16.34 11.92
C ASP A 128 6.08 -15.42 11.93
N ILE A 129 5.88 -14.10 12.13
CA ILE A 129 6.96 -13.13 12.26
C ILE A 129 7.82 -13.45 13.47
N GLN A 130 7.23 -13.77 14.61
CA GLN A 130 7.97 -14.18 15.81
C GLN A 130 8.85 -15.40 15.53
N SER A 131 8.28 -16.46 14.95
CA SER A 131 9.03 -17.67 14.60
C SER A 131 10.16 -17.38 13.60
N GLU A 132 9.90 -16.61 12.58
CA GLU A 132 10.89 -16.25 11.56
C GLU A 132 12.02 -15.39 12.12
N MET A 133 11.72 -14.46 13.05
CA MET A 133 12.72 -13.62 13.71
C MET A 133 13.63 -14.46 14.61
N GLU A 134 13.08 -15.43 15.31
CA GLU A 134 13.85 -16.36 16.13
C GLU A 134 14.73 -17.27 15.26
N GLU A 135 14.17 -17.85 14.17
CA GLU A 135 14.87 -18.79 13.31
C GLU A 135 16.01 -18.12 12.50
N LEU A 136 15.74 -16.96 11.88
CA LEU A 136 16.72 -16.32 10.99
C LEU A 136 17.72 -15.40 11.70
N TYR A 137 17.32 -14.82 12.81
CA TYR A 137 18.11 -13.78 13.48
C TYR A 137 18.44 -14.11 14.93
N GLY A 138 17.92 -15.21 15.48
CA GLY A 138 18.11 -15.59 16.88
C GLY A 138 17.51 -14.57 17.87
N ILE A 139 16.49 -13.79 17.44
CA ILE A 139 15.89 -12.74 18.22
C ILE A 139 14.49 -13.19 18.65
N ASP A 140 14.27 -13.30 19.96
CA ASP A 140 12.93 -13.53 20.53
C ASP A 140 12.17 -12.19 20.62
N VAL A 141 11.27 -11.96 19.67
CA VAL A 141 10.41 -10.76 19.64
C VAL A 141 9.01 -11.13 20.10
N SER A 142 8.55 -10.53 21.19
CA SER A 142 7.21 -10.82 21.69
C SER A 142 6.11 -10.37 20.71
N PRO A 143 4.96 -11.06 20.66
CA PRO A 143 3.80 -10.65 19.86
C PRO A 143 3.34 -9.21 20.13
N ALA A 144 3.44 -8.77 21.37
CA ALA A 144 3.09 -7.40 21.77
C ALA A 144 4.05 -6.37 21.13
N MET A 145 5.34 -6.69 21.08
CA MET A 145 6.34 -5.84 20.45
C MET A 145 6.15 -5.75 18.93
N ILE A 146 5.91 -6.87 18.26
CA ILE A 146 5.58 -6.89 16.84
C ILE A 146 4.34 -6.04 16.55
N SER A 147 3.30 -6.14 17.38
CA SER A 147 2.12 -5.29 17.28
C SER A 147 2.48 -3.81 17.42
N LYS A 148 3.24 -3.43 18.46
CA LYS A 148 3.69 -2.06 18.70
C LYS A 148 4.52 -1.49 17.53
N ILE A 149 5.40 -2.30 16.93
CA ILE A 149 6.18 -1.89 15.77
C ILE A 149 5.28 -1.67 14.55
N THR A 150 4.34 -2.59 14.32
CA THR A 150 3.40 -2.47 13.20
C THR A 150 2.35 -1.37 13.41
N ASP A 151 2.10 -0.94 14.66
CA ASP A 151 1.18 0.17 14.98
C ASP A 151 1.75 1.52 14.52
N LYS A 152 3.08 1.67 14.41
CA LYS A 152 3.71 2.86 13.81
C LYS A 152 3.24 3.11 12.37
N VAL A 153 2.76 2.08 11.70
CA VAL A 153 2.22 2.16 10.33
C VAL A 153 0.84 2.81 10.30
N VAL A 154 0.10 2.85 11.41
CA VAL A 154 -1.27 3.38 11.46
C VAL A 154 -1.29 4.88 11.12
N GLU A 155 -0.38 5.64 11.69
CA GLU A 155 -0.25 7.08 11.42
C GLU A 155 0.09 7.32 9.95
N ALA A 156 1.10 6.62 9.42
CA ALA A 156 1.49 6.73 8.02
C ALA A 156 0.34 6.31 7.06
N ALA A 157 -0.45 5.30 7.43
CA ALA A 157 -1.61 4.88 6.67
C ALA A 157 -2.72 5.96 6.68
N ALA A 158 -2.91 6.63 7.82
CA ALA A 158 -3.88 7.72 7.95
C ALA A 158 -3.44 8.96 7.15
N GLU A 159 -2.18 9.35 7.23
CA GLU A 159 -1.60 10.44 6.43
C GLU A 159 -1.73 10.15 4.93
N TRP A 160 -1.37 8.93 4.51
CA TRP A 160 -1.52 8.53 3.12
C TRP A 160 -2.97 8.58 2.65
N GLN A 161 -3.92 8.11 3.47
CA GLN A 161 -5.35 8.11 3.15
C GLN A 161 -5.93 9.53 3.07
N SER A 162 -5.40 10.48 3.84
CA SER A 162 -5.87 11.88 3.89
C SER A 162 -5.05 12.86 3.05
N ARG A 163 -4.03 12.38 2.32
CA ARG A 163 -3.16 13.25 1.50
C ARG A 163 -3.95 14.02 0.45
N GLU A 164 -3.45 15.19 0.08
CA GLU A 164 -3.94 15.93 -1.08
C GLU A 164 -3.79 15.10 -2.35
N LEU A 165 -4.73 15.26 -3.26
CA LEU A 165 -4.79 14.60 -4.56
C LEU A 165 -4.71 15.64 -5.68
N ASP A 166 -4.44 15.18 -6.90
CA ASP A 166 -4.47 16.06 -8.07
C ASP A 166 -5.91 16.56 -8.33
N GLU A 167 -6.04 17.78 -8.86
CA GLU A 167 -7.33 18.42 -9.15
C GLU A 167 -8.14 17.64 -10.19
N ILE A 168 -7.46 16.99 -11.15
CA ILE A 168 -8.12 16.24 -12.22
C ILE A 168 -7.52 14.86 -12.42
N TYR A 169 -8.39 13.88 -12.57
CA TYR A 169 -8.04 12.52 -12.96
C TYR A 169 -8.77 12.12 -14.26
N PRO A 170 -8.02 11.85 -15.35
CA PRO A 170 -8.63 11.39 -16.61
C PRO A 170 -9.42 10.11 -16.45
N ILE A 171 -8.92 9.16 -15.67
CA ILE A 171 -9.56 7.85 -15.52
C ILE A 171 -9.44 7.39 -14.07
N VAL A 172 -10.58 7.08 -13.50
CA VAL A 172 -10.70 6.50 -12.16
C VAL A 172 -11.36 5.12 -12.26
N TYR A 173 -10.79 4.13 -11.59
CA TYR A 173 -11.33 2.78 -11.48
C TYR A 173 -11.78 2.53 -10.04
N MET A 174 -12.98 2.00 -9.86
CA MET A 174 -13.55 1.69 -8.56
C MET A 174 -14.01 0.23 -8.50
N ASP A 175 -13.62 -0.47 -7.42
CA ASP A 175 -13.98 -1.87 -7.17
C ASP A 175 -13.98 -2.14 -5.66
N ALA A 176 -14.59 -3.24 -5.25
CA ALA A 176 -14.64 -3.67 -3.87
C ALA A 176 -14.09 -5.09 -3.69
N MET A 177 -13.30 -5.27 -2.64
CA MET A 177 -12.79 -6.57 -2.20
C MET A 177 -13.31 -6.92 -0.83
N HIS A 178 -13.74 -8.18 -0.63
CA HIS A 178 -14.27 -8.66 0.65
C HIS A 178 -13.21 -9.37 1.46
N PHE A 179 -13.18 -9.05 2.77
CA PHE A 179 -12.29 -9.63 3.77
C PHE A 179 -13.09 -10.07 4.99
N LYS A 180 -12.64 -11.13 5.64
CA LYS A 180 -13.20 -11.58 6.91
C LYS A 180 -12.45 -10.89 8.05
N VAL A 181 -13.20 -10.25 8.92
CA VAL A 181 -12.67 -9.53 10.10
C VAL A 181 -13.40 -10.02 11.33
N ARG A 182 -12.71 -10.11 12.45
CA ARG A 182 -13.34 -10.40 13.75
C ARG A 182 -13.86 -9.08 14.34
N ASP A 183 -15.15 -9.05 14.65
CA ASP A 183 -15.86 -7.95 15.25
C ASP A 183 -16.77 -8.51 16.35
N ASP A 184 -16.70 -8.01 17.59
CA ASP A 184 -17.45 -8.48 18.75
C ASP A 184 -17.52 -10.02 18.87
N ASN A 185 -16.37 -10.69 18.77
CA ASN A 185 -16.22 -12.15 18.77
C ASN A 185 -16.91 -12.91 17.61
N LYS A 186 -17.45 -12.21 16.62
CA LYS A 186 -18.00 -12.79 15.40
C LYS A 186 -17.09 -12.54 14.22
N ILE A 187 -17.18 -13.40 13.22
CA ILE A 187 -16.50 -13.19 11.94
C ILE A 187 -17.51 -12.56 11.00
N VAL A 188 -17.24 -11.31 10.62
CA VAL A 188 -18.04 -10.54 9.66
C VAL A 188 -17.30 -10.37 8.35
N SER A 189 -18.05 -10.22 7.25
CA SER A 189 -17.48 -9.87 5.96
C SER A 189 -17.51 -8.36 5.82
N LYS A 190 -16.32 -7.73 5.66
CA LYS A 190 -16.19 -6.30 5.40
C LYS A 190 -15.67 -6.09 3.98
N ALA A 191 -16.18 -5.06 3.31
CA ALA A 191 -15.71 -4.65 1.99
C ALA A 191 -14.61 -3.60 2.13
N ALA A 192 -13.52 -3.78 1.39
CA ALA A 192 -12.52 -2.75 1.14
C ALA A 192 -12.76 -2.17 -0.26
N TYR A 193 -13.17 -0.93 -0.30
CA TYR A 193 -13.45 -0.17 -1.51
C TYR A 193 -12.17 0.50 -1.98
N ILE A 194 -11.75 0.20 -3.19
CA ILE A 194 -10.47 0.63 -3.73
C ILE A 194 -10.74 1.59 -4.89
N CYS A 195 -10.14 2.75 -4.82
CA CYS A 195 -10.14 3.75 -5.86
C CYS A 195 -8.74 3.87 -6.44
N MET A 196 -8.55 3.48 -7.71
CA MET A 196 -7.32 3.60 -8.47
C MET A 196 -7.52 4.61 -9.60
N ALA A 197 -6.53 5.45 -9.86
CA ALA A 197 -6.58 6.39 -10.97
C ALA A 197 -5.36 6.28 -11.90
N LEU A 198 -5.53 6.84 -13.09
CA LEU A 198 -4.43 7.32 -13.92
C LEU A 198 -4.38 8.84 -13.79
N ASP A 199 -3.22 9.37 -13.45
CA ASP A 199 -2.97 10.81 -13.41
C ASP A 199 -2.82 11.39 -14.84
N MET A 200 -2.68 12.70 -14.94
CA MET A 200 -2.48 13.38 -16.23
C MET A 200 -1.19 12.97 -16.94
N LYS A 201 -0.23 12.38 -16.24
CA LYS A 201 1.02 11.80 -16.81
C LYS A 201 0.86 10.33 -17.18
N GLY A 202 -0.33 9.75 -16.99
CA GLY A 202 -0.62 8.34 -17.24
C GLY A 202 -0.07 7.36 -16.22
N LYS A 203 0.38 7.84 -15.08
CA LYS A 203 0.85 6.99 -13.98
C LYS A 203 -0.33 6.50 -13.15
N LYS A 204 -0.19 5.30 -12.64
CA LYS A 204 -1.18 4.70 -11.74
C LYS A 204 -0.97 5.19 -10.32
N ASP A 205 -2.05 5.51 -9.64
CA ASP A 205 -2.08 5.79 -8.21
C ASP A 205 -3.29 5.13 -7.55
N ILE A 206 -3.17 4.74 -6.28
CA ILE A 206 -4.30 4.33 -5.45
C ILE A 206 -4.71 5.56 -4.63
N LEU A 207 -5.84 6.14 -4.97
CA LEU A 207 -6.33 7.35 -4.32
C LEU A 207 -6.76 7.12 -2.87
N GLY A 208 -7.22 5.90 -2.58
CA GLY A 208 -7.57 5.52 -1.22
C GLY A 208 -8.20 4.12 -1.16
N ILE A 209 -8.31 3.63 0.09
CA ILE A 209 -8.97 2.37 0.45
C ILE A 209 -9.86 2.63 1.65
N TRP A 210 -11.17 2.42 1.48
CA TRP A 210 -12.16 2.59 2.54
C TRP A 210 -12.72 1.25 2.96
N ILE A 211 -12.85 1.01 4.26
CA ILE A 211 -13.38 -0.24 4.81
C ILE A 211 -14.79 0.03 5.34
N GLY A 212 -15.76 -0.76 4.89
CA GLY A 212 -17.17 -0.65 5.28
C GLY A 212 -17.86 -2.00 5.39
N GLU A 213 -18.97 -2.03 6.13
CA GLU A 213 -19.76 -3.26 6.34
C GLU A 213 -20.80 -3.49 5.26
N SER A 214 -21.27 -2.43 4.61
CA SER A 214 -22.35 -2.52 3.61
C SER A 214 -22.01 -1.75 2.34
N GLU A 215 -22.25 -2.38 1.21
CA GLU A 215 -22.28 -1.75 -0.09
C GLU A 215 -23.58 -0.96 -0.23
N GLY A 216 -23.49 0.35 -0.22
CA GLY A 216 -24.67 1.19 -0.41
C GLY A 216 -24.31 2.54 -1.02
N ALA A 217 -25.31 3.18 -1.67
CA ALA A 217 -25.15 4.48 -2.29
C ALA A 217 -24.61 5.54 -1.32
N LYS A 218 -25.01 5.51 -0.05
CA LYS A 218 -24.52 6.43 0.99
C LYS A 218 -23.02 6.27 1.26
N PHE A 219 -22.52 5.06 1.26
CA PHE A 219 -21.10 4.79 1.47
C PHE A 219 -20.28 5.29 0.28
N TRP A 220 -20.72 4.99 -0.94
CA TRP A 220 -20.08 5.49 -2.15
C TRP A 220 -20.10 7.02 -2.24
N LEU A 221 -21.20 7.64 -1.80
CA LEU A 221 -21.27 9.09 -1.72
C LEU A 221 -20.21 9.66 -0.74
N SER A 222 -20.00 8.99 0.40
CA SER A 222 -18.95 9.41 1.35
C SER A 222 -17.55 9.26 0.76
N VAL A 223 -17.29 8.21 -0.03
CA VAL A 223 -16.01 8.02 -0.76
C VAL A 223 -15.80 9.14 -1.79
N CYS A 224 -16.82 9.47 -2.59
CA CYS A 224 -16.72 10.54 -3.58
C CYS A 224 -16.51 11.91 -2.91
N ASN A 225 -17.20 12.19 -1.81
CA ASN A 225 -17.00 13.42 -1.03
C ASN A 225 -15.59 13.48 -0.40
N ASP A 226 -15.04 12.37 0.07
CA ASP A 226 -13.67 12.31 0.58
C ASP A 226 -12.67 12.68 -0.52
N LEU A 227 -12.82 12.11 -1.73
CA LEU A 227 -12.00 12.47 -2.89
C LEU A 227 -12.09 13.98 -3.20
N LYS A 228 -13.31 14.53 -3.18
CA LYS A 228 -13.55 15.97 -3.41
C LYS A 228 -12.88 16.85 -2.35
N ASN A 229 -13.00 16.47 -1.08
CA ASN A 229 -12.40 17.19 0.04
C ASN A 229 -10.85 17.14 0.01
N ARG A 230 -10.27 16.14 -0.64
CA ARG A 230 -8.83 15.97 -0.83
C ARG A 230 -8.31 16.63 -2.11
N GLY A 231 -9.13 17.42 -2.80
CA GLY A 231 -8.74 18.27 -3.92
C GLY A 231 -9.11 17.74 -5.31
N VAL A 232 -9.78 16.58 -5.43
CA VAL A 232 -10.22 16.09 -6.74
C VAL A 232 -11.42 16.91 -7.21
N ASP A 233 -11.18 17.83 -8.10
CA ASP A 233 -12.23 18.71 -8.64
C ASP A 233 -12.96 18.09 -9.83
N ASP A 234 -12.28 17.29 -10.64
CA ASP A 234 -12.88 16.69 -11.82
C ASP A 234 -12.37 15.26 -12.11
N ILE A 235 -13.27 14.44 -12.67
CA ILE A 235 -13.00 13.09 -13.15
C ILE A 235 -13.62 12.95 -14.54
N LEU A 236 -12.80 12.65 -15.57
CA LEU A 236 -13.35 12.51 -16.92
C LEU A 236 -14.08 11.18 -17.09
N PHE A 237 -13.48 10.08 -16.64
CA PHE A 237 -14.06 8.75 -16.71
C PHE A 237 -14.04 8.04 -15.36
N ALA A 238 -15.19 7.47 -14.98
CA ALA A 238 -15.29 6.52 -13.87
C ALA A 238 -15.61 5.13 -14.42
N CYS A 239 -14.64 4.23 -14.30
CA CYS A 239 -14.74 2.84 -14.70
C CYS A 239 -15.02 1.97 -13.47
N MET A 240 -16.12 1.23 -13.46
CA MET A 240 -16.54 0.50 -12.27
C MET A 240 -17.09 -0.89 -12.61
N ASP A 241 -17.08 -1.76 -11.62
CA ASP A 241 -17.88 -2.96 -11.65
C ASP A 241 -19.36 -2.59 -11.39
N GLY A 242 -20.30 -3.40 -11.78
CA GLY A 242 -21.75 -3.12 -11.66
C GLY A 242 -22.26 -2.96 -10.22
N LEU A 243 -21.59 -2.18 -9.40
CA LEU A 243 -21.91 -1.90 -8.00
C LEU A 243 -23.14 -0.99 -7.91
N LYS A 244 -24.18 -1.46 -7.22
CA LYS A 244 -25.44 -0.71 -7.09
C LYS A 244 -25.23 0.59 -6.34
N GLY A 245 -25.77 1.68 -6.89
CA GLY A 245 -25.75 3.02 -6.27
C GLY A 245 -24.44 3.79 -6.42
N LEU A 246 -23.39 3.18 -7.02
CA LEU A 246 -22.14 3.88 -7.31
C LEU A 246 -22.29 4.89 -8.48
N PRO A 247 -22.94 4.53 -9.59
CA PRO A 247 -23.15 5.47 -10.69
C PRO A 247 -23.86 6.77 -10.24
N GLU A 248 -24.91 6.64 -9.43
CA GLU A 248 -25.67 7.76 -8.90
C GLU A 248 -24.84 8.59 -7.92
N ALA A 249 -24.10 7.93 -7.04
CA ALA A 249 -23.25 8.59 -6.04
C ALA A 249 -22.15 9.43 -6.72
N ILE A 250 -21.47 8.88 -7.73
CA ILE A 250 -20.39 9.60 -8.40
C ILE A 250 -20.92 10.77 -9.24
N LYS A 251 -22.06 10.61 -9.93
CA LYS A 251 -22.70 11.71 -10.67
C LYS A 251 -23.20 12.83 -9.77
N THR A 252 -23.52 12.54 -8.52
CA THR A 252 -23.94 13.56 -7.55
C THR A 252 -22.77 14.49 -7.20
N VAL A 253 -21.54 13.98 -7.10
CA VAL A 253 -20.36 14.75 -6.73
C VAL A 253 -19.61 15.29 -7.97
N TYR A 254 -19.61 14.51 -9.05
CA TYR A 254 -18.96 14.81 -10.34
C TYR A 254 -19.99 14.70 -11.47
N PRO A 255 -20.80 15.75 -11.70
CA PRO A 255 -21.92 15.70 -12.66
C PRO A 255 -21.50 15.38 -14.10
N ASP A 256 -20.32 15.88 -14.50
CA ASP A 256 -19.82 15.77 -15.88
C ASP A 256 -18.97 14.51 -16.12
N VAL A 257 -18.97 13.55 -15.15
CA VAL A 257 -18.22 12.30 -15.29
C VAL A 257 -18.89 11.37 -16.31
N SER A 258 -18.09 10.81 -17.21
CA SER A 258 -18.51 9.73 -18.09
C SER A 258 -18.37 8.37 -17.38
N ILE A 259 -19.48 7.69 -17.15
CA ILE A 259 -19.49 6.40 -16.45
C ILE A 259 -19.38 5.27 -17.46
N GLN A 260 -18.45 4.34 -17.20
CA GLN A 260 -18.29 3.11 -17.95
C GLN A 260 -18.34 1.89 -17.03
N THR A 261 -19.34 1.08 -17.16
CA THR A 261 -19.38 -0.23 -16.50
C THR A 261 -18.47 -1.23 -17.22
N CYS A 262 -17.73 -2.02 -16.46
CA CYS A 262 -16.77 -2.99 -16.99
C CYS A 262 -17.45 -4.07 -17.85
N ILE A 263 -17.15 -4.07 -19.13
CA ILE A 263 -17.68 -5.05 -20.08
C ILE A 263 -17.25 -6.48 -19.71
N VAL A 264 -16.03 -6.65 -19.23
CA VAL A 264 -15.52 -7.97 -18.82
C VAL A 264 -16.32 -8.55 -17.65
N HIS A 265 -16.67 -7.70 -16.67
CA HIS A 265 -17.54 -8.14 -15.56
C HIS A 265 -18.96 -8.47 -15.99
N GLN A 266 -19.54 -7.67 -16.88
CA GLN A 266 -20.85 -7.97 -17.49
C GLN A 266 -20.83 -9.32 -18.21
N ILE A 267 -19.78 -9.61 -18.99
CA ILE A 267 -19.59 -10.92 -19.64
C ILE A 267 -19.47 -12.05 -18.61
N ARG A 268 -18.62 -11.90 -17.59
CA ARG A 268 -18.45 -12.93 -16.54
C ARG A 268 -19.75 -13.20 -15.79
N ASN A 269 -20.51 -12.16 -15.49
CA ASN A 269 -21.82 -12.30 -14.87
C ASN A 269 -22.81 -13.03 -15.77
N SER A 270 -22.82 -12.71 -17.05
CA SER A 270 -23.65 -13.41 -18.04
C SER A 270 -23.36 -14.92 -18.07
N LEU A 271 -22.07 -15.29 -18.08
CA LEU A 271 -21.65 -16.70 -18.14
C LEU A 271 -22.08 -17.54 -16.94
N LYS A 272 -22.32 -16.93 -15.78
CA LYS A 272 -22.82 -17.65 -14.59
C LYS A 272 -24.21 -18.27 -14.78
N TYR A 273 -25.01 -17.67 -15.67
CA TYR A 273 -26.39 -18.09 -15.93
C TYR A 273 -26.53 -18.92 -17.23
N ILE A 274 -25.42 -19.18 -17.92
CA ILE A 274 -25.41 -19.91 -19.19
C ILE A 274 -24.88 -21.33 -18.99
N ALA A 275 -25.61 -22.34 -19.43
CA ALA A 275 -25.16 -23.72 -19.36
C ALA A 275 -23.85 -23.93 -20.12
N SER A 276 -22.93 -24.72 -19.55
CA SER A 276 -21.55 -24.89 -20.07
C SER A 276 -21.51 -25.31 -21.55
N LYS A 277 -22.48 -26.10 -22.00
CA LYS A 277 -22.60 -26.54 -23.39
C LYS A 277 -22.90 -25.40 -24.39
N ASP A 278 -23.59 -24.35 -23.93
CA ASP A 278 -24.00 -23.21 -24.76
C ASP A 278 -23.02 -22.03 -24.66
N GLN A 279 -22.12 -22.01 -23.64
CA GLN A 279 -21.21 -20.87 -23.38
C GLN A 279 -20.36 -20.50 -24.59
N ARG A 280 -19.78 -21.47 -25.27
CA ARG A 280 -18.90 -21.22 -26.43
C ARG A 280 -19.61 -20.51 -27.56
N GLU A 281 -20.82 -20.96 -27.89
CA GLU A 281 -21.63 -20.39 -28.96
C GLU A 281 -22.19 -19.03 -28.56
N PHE A 282 -22.73 -18.92 -27.35
CA PHE A 282 -23.21 -17.66 -26.82
C PHE A 282 -22.11 -16.58 -26.80
N MET A 283 -20.92 -16.93 -26.38
CA MET A 283 -19.79 -16.00 -26.37
C MET A 283 -19.34 -15.55 -27.75
N LYS A 284 -19.48 -16.43 -28.76
CA LYS A 284 -19.19 -16.05 -30.15
C LYS A 284 -20.19 -14.99 -30.63
N ASP A 285 -21.46 -15.17 -30.31
CA ASP A 285 -22.52 -14.24 -30.69
C ASP A 285 -22.44 -12.95 -29.90
N LEU A 286 -22.25 -13.02 -28.57
CA LEU A 286 -22.08 -11.86 -27.71
C LEU A 286 -20.87 -10.99 -28.11
N LYS A 287 -19.81 -11.63 -28.63
CA LYS A 287 -18.61 -10.90 -29.10
C LYS A 287 -18.94 -9.91 -30.21
N SER A 288 -19.92 -10.17 -31.07
CA SER A 288 -20.35 -9.22 -32.09
C SER A 288 -20.97 -7.96 -31.51
N VAL A 289 -21.59 -8.05 -30.33
CA VAL A 289 -22.19 -6.91 -29.63
C VAL A 289 -21.11 -5.99 -29.10
N TYR A 290 -20.26 -6.47 -28.18
CA TYR A 290 -19.29 -5.60 -27.48
C TYR A 290 -18.02 -5.25 -28.30
N ARG A 291 -17.83 -5.88 -29.50
CA ARG A 291 -16.77 -5.53 -30.46
C ARG A 291 -17.28 -4.80 -31.69
N ALA A 292 -18.53 -4.37 -31.68
CA ALA A 292 -19.08 -3.59 -32.77
C ALA A 292 -18.28 -2.29 -32.99
N PHE A 293 -18.31 -1.80 -34.19
CA PHE A 293 -17.62 -0.58 -34.55
C PHE A 293 -18.25 0.65 -33.90
N ASN A 294 -19.56 0.70 -33.80
CA ASN A 294 -20.33 1.77 -33.18
C ASN A 294 -21.53 1.19 -32.40
N GLU A 295 -22.21 2.04 -31.65
CA GLU A 295 -23.34 1.69 -30.80
C GLU A 295 -24.53 1.13 -31.63
N GLU A 296 -24.85 1.74 -32.78
CA GLU A 296 -25.96 1.32 -33.64
C GLU A 296 -25.78 -0.16 -34.07
N THR A 297 -24.57 -0.50 -34.50
CA THR A 297 -24.22 -1.88 -34.87
C THR A 297 -24.29 -2.81 -33.66
N ALA A 298 -23.85 -2.34 -32.51
CA ALA A 298 -23.88 -3.10 -31.25
C ALA A 298 -25.32 -3.43 -30.85
N LEU A 299 -26.23 -2.47 -30.91
CA LEU A 299 -27.66 -2.68 -30.62
C LEU A 299 -28.32 -3.65 -31.60
N LYS A 300 -28.05 -3.51 -32.90
CA LYS A 300 -28.53 -4.50 -33.91
C LYS A 300 -28.04 -5.92 -33.59
N ASN A 301 -26.80 -6.06 -33.22
CA ASN A 301 -26.23 -7.35 -32.82
C ASN A 301 -26.83 -7.88 -31.52
N LEU A 302 -27.20 -6.99 -30.59
CA LEU A 302 -27.86 -7.34 -29.33
C LEU A 302 -29.30 -7.84 -29.61
N ASP A 303 -30.00 -7.23 -30.56
CA ASP A 303 -31.32 -7.68 -31.00
C ASP A 303 -31.23 -9.09 -31.63
N ILE A 304 -30.24 -9.34 -32.50
CA ILE A 304 -29.98 -10.67 -33.06
C ILE A 304 -29.65 -11.69 -31.95
N LEU A 305 -28.84 -11.29 -30.96
CA LEU A 305 -28.54 -12.13 -29.79
C LEU A 305 -29.82 -12.47 -29.01
N LYS A 306 -30.74 -11.50 -28.86
CA LYS A 306 -32.03 -11.67 -28.19
C LYS A 306 -32.90 -12.65 -28.95
N GLU A 307 -33.07 -12.50 -30.26
CA GLU A 307 -33.84 -13.42 -31.07
C GLU A 307 -33.39 -14.87 -30.91
N LYS A 308 -32.08 -15.11 -30.87
CA LYS A 308 -31.53 -16.46 -30.78
C LYS A 308 -31.58 -17.04 -29.37
N TRP A 309 -31.33 -16.25 -28.31
CA TRP A 309 -31.05 -16.76 -26.99
C TRP A 309 -32.08 -16.42 -25.91
N TYR A 310 -33.03 -15.52 -26.17
CA TYR A 310 -33.98 -15.03 -25.16
C TYR A 310 -34.83 -16.14 -24.53
N SER A 311 -35.28 -17.10 -25.33
CA SER A 311 -36.11 -18.23 -24.85
C SER A 311 -35.39 -19.09 -23.79
N LYS A 312 -34.04 -19.14 -23.82
CA LYS A 312 -33.24 -19.92 -22.88
C LYS A 312 -32.65 -19.07 -21.76
N TYR A 313 -32.25 -17.83 -22.04
CA TYR A 313 -31.41 -17.00 -21.19
C TYR A 313 -31.93 -15.55 -21.09
N SER A 314 -33.24 -15.37 -20.88
CA SER A 314 -33.89 -14.07 -20.80
C SER A 314 -33.19 -13.14 -19.77
N VAL A 315 -32.88 -13.66 -18.58
CA VAL A 315 -32.20 -12.90 -17.49
C VAL A 315 -30.88 -12.28 -17.95
N VAL A 316 -30.12 -13.01 -18.77
CA VAL A 316 -28.84 -12.51 -19.30
C VAL A 316 -29.08 -11.41 -20.32
N ILE A 317 -30.01 -11.64 -21.25
CA ILE A 317 -30.31 -10.65 -22.28
C ILE A 317 -30.91 -9.39 -21.69
N ASP A 318 -31.86 -9.50 -20.76
CA ASP A 318 -32.44 -8.35 -20.04
C ASP A 318 -31.39 -7.58 -19.26
N SER A 319 -30.40 -8.26 -18.65
CA SER A 319 -29.29 -7.63 -17.98
C SER A 319 -28.45 -6.73 -18.90
N TRP A 320 -28.23 -7.14 -20.16
CA TRP A 320 -27.52 -6.32 -21.15
C TRP A 320 -28.33 -5.08 -21.55
N TYR A 321 -29.64 -5.22 -21.77
CA TYR A 321 -30.49 -4.06 -22.08
C TYR A 321 -30.61 -3.10 -20.90
N ASN A 322 -30.83 -3.61 -19.68
CA ASN A 322 -31.02 -2.79 -18.48
C ASN A 322 -29.76 -2.00 -18.10
N ASN A 323 -28.58 -2.54 -18.39
CA ASN A 323 -27.30 -1.89 -18.09
C ASN A 323 -26.73 -1.13 -19.30
N TRP A 324 -27.42 -1.13 -20.45
CA TRP A 324 -26.87 -0.63 -21.72
C TRP A 324 -26.35 0.79 -21.63
N SER A 325 -27.06 1.70 -20.98
CA SER A 325 -26.69 3.10 -20.83
C SER A 325 -25.35 3.34 -20.11
N ASN A 326 -24.92 2.37 -19.29
CA ASN A 326 -23.62 2.43 -18.60
C ASN A 326 -22.57 1.53 -19.25
N LEU A 327 -22.99 0.66 -20.20
CA LEU A 327 -22.11 -0.23 -20.94
C LEU A 327 -21.64 0.36 -22.27
N ASN A 328 -22.49 1.20 -22.92
CA ASN A 328 -22.26 1.71 -24.27
C ASN A 328 -21.33 2.94 -24.34
N THR A 329 -21.04 3.60 -23.21
CA THR A 329 -20.26 4.84 -23.15
C THR A 329 -18.97 4.78 -23.97
N TYR A 330 -18.24 3.65 -23.95
CA TYR A 330 -17.00 3.52 -24.69
C TYR A 330 -17.15 3.64 -26.22
N PHE A 331 -18.35 3.43 -26.81
CA PHE A 331 -18.58 3.59 -28.25
C PHE A 331 -18.44 5.05 -28.72
N GLU A 332 -18.63 6.02 -27.85
CA GLU A 332 -18.54 7.44 -28.16
C GLU A 332 -17.09 7.91 -28.35
N TYR A 333 -16.11 7.10 -27.94
CA TYR A 333 -14.72 7.52 -27.83
C TYR A 333 -13.79 6.82 -28.83
N PRO A 334 -12.65 7.45 -29.22
CA PRO A 334 -11.63 6.85 -30.05
C PRO A 334 -11.02 5.57 -29.45
N HIS A 335 -10.39 4.76 -30.31
CA HIS A 335 -9.85 3.45 -29.94
C HIS A 335 -8.86 3.50 -28.73
N GLU A 336 -8.03 4.53 -28.66
CA GLU A 336 -7.05 4.73 -27.59
C GLU A 336 -7.74 4.87 -26.23
N ILE A 337 -8.79 5.67 -26.16
CA ILE A 337 -9.59 5.86 -24.95
C ILE A 337 -10.41 4.59 -24.65
N ARG A 338 -11.09 4.02 -25.67
CA ARG A 338 -11.86 2.78 -25.51
C ARG A 338 -11.06 1.69 -24.82
N ARG A 339 -9.80 1.49 -25.24
CA ARG A 339 -8.94 0.43 -24.73
C ARG A 339 -8.70 0.54 -23.23
N ILE A 340 -8.71 1.75 -22.70
CA ILE A 340 -8.43 2.01 -21.30
C ILE A 340 -9.69 1.90 -20.46
N ILE A 341 -10.83 2.47 -20.94
CA ILE A 341 -12.08 2.50 -20.18
C ILE A 341 -12.92 1.22 -20.30
N TYR A 342 -12.73 0.45 -21.36
CA TYR A 342 -13.48 -0.78 -21.67
C TYR A 342 -13.49 -1.81 -20.54
N THR A 343 -12.44 -1.80 -19.69
CA THR A 343 -12.25 -2.83 -18.67
C THR A 343 -11.55 -2.26 -17.44
N THR A 344 -11.85 -2.80 -16.27
CA THR A 344 -11.15 -2.53 -15.02
C THR A 344 -9.90 -3.41 -14.82
N ASN A 345 -9.33 -3.97 -15.89
CA ASN A 345 -8.16 -4.87 -15.81
C ASN A 345 -6.98 -4.30 -15.02
N ALA A 346 -6.78 -2.98 -15.07
CA ALA A 346 -5.73 -2.32 -14.31
C ALA A 346 -5.96 -2.53 -12.80
N LEU A 347 -7.17 -2.28 -12.33
CA LEU A 347 -7.57 -2.49 -10.94
C LEU A 347 -7.67 -3.98 -10.59
N GLU A 348 -8.16 -4.85 -11.50
CA GLU A 348 -8.13 -6.30 -11.29
C GLU A 348 -6.70 -6.84 -11.12
N GLY A 349 -5.74 -6.28 -11.88
CA GLY A 349 -4.31 -6.59 -11.75
C GLY A 349 -3.77 -6.22 -10.38
N PHE A 350 -4.14 -5.06 -9.86
CA PHE A 350 -3.83 -4.63 -8.50
C PHE A 350 -4.49 -5.55 -7.46
N ASN A 351 -5.79 -5.81 -7.57
CA ASN A 351 -6.54 -6.68 -6.66
C ASN A 351 -5.94 -8.09 -6.58
N ARG A 352 -5.48 -8.63 -7.71
CA ARG A 352 -4.79 -9.93 -7.75
C ARG A 352 -3.46 -9.89 -7.01
N GLN A 353 -2.69 -8.81 -7.13
CA GLN A 353 -1.44 -8.64 -6.39
C GLN A 353 -1.72 -8.45 -4.89
N LEU A 354 -2.71 -7.64 -4.54
CA LEU A 354 -3.13 -7.42 -3.15
C LEU A 354 -3.53 -8.74 -2.47
N ARG A 355 -4.27 -9.60 -3.20
CA ARG A 355 -4.64 -10.94 -2.71
C ARG A 355 -3.45 -11.85 -2.42
N LYS A 356 -2.31 -11.70 -3.09
CA LYS A 356 -1.10 -12.50 -2.78
C LYS A 356 -0.61 -12.23 -1.36
N TYR A 357 -0.71 -10.98 -0.91
CA TYR A 357 -0.28 -10.58 0.43
C TYR A 357 -1.35 -10.83 1.50
N THR A 358 -2.63 -10.71 1.14
CA THR A 358 -3.73 -10.83 2.11
C THR A 358 -4.28 -12.25 2.25
N LYS A 359 -4.08 -13.14 1.25
CA LYS A 359 -4.65 -14.50 1.23
C LYS A 359 -4.13 -15.39 2.37
N VAL A 360 -2.93 -15.15 2.86
CA VAL A 360 -2.34 -15.90 3.98
C VAL A 360 -3.18 -15.73 5.25
N ARG A 361 -3.78 -14.56 5.43
CA ARG A 361 -4.66 -14.27 6.56
C ARG A 361 -6.11 -14.53 6.18
N THR A 362 -6.64 -15.65 6.63
CA THR A 362 -8.05 -16.02 6.36
C THR A 362 -9.04 -15.13 7.09
N VAL A 363 -8.68 -14.62 8.30
CA VAL A 363 -9.48 -13.71 9.12
C VAL A 363 -8.54 -12.69 9.76
N PHE A 364 -8.87 -11.42 9.64
CA PHE A 364 -8.15 -10.34 10.31
C PHE A 364 -8.68 -10.17 11.74
N PRO A 365 -7.81 -9.97 12.75
CA PRO A 365 -8.24 -9.82 14.14
C PRO A 365 -9.03 -8.53 14.39
N THR A 366 -8.76 -7.45 13.68
CA THR A 366 -9.44 -6.14 13.79
C THR A 366 -9.44 -5.40 12.44
N ASP A 367 -10.29 -4.39 12.30
CA ASP A 367 -10.32 -3.48 11.16
C ASP A 367 -8.97 -2.76 10.99
N GLU A 368 -8.34 -2.40 12.09
CA GLU A 368 -7.02 -1.76 12.08
C GLU A 368 -5.94 -2.69 11.50
N SER A 369 -5.95 -3.98 11.88
CA SER A 369 -5.06 -5.00 11.32
C SER A 369 -5.28 -5.17 9.81
N LEU A 370 -6.53 -5.13 9.35
CA LEU A 370 -6.86 -5.13 7.92
C LEU A 370 -6.31 -3.87 7.24
N ARG A 371 -6.54 -2.68 7.80
CA ARG A 371 -6.07 -1.39 7.25
C ARG A 371 -4.56 -1.34 7.13
N LYS A 372 -3.81 -1.73 8.17
CA LYS A 372 -2.35 -1.83 8.15
C LYS A 372 -1.86 -2.75 7.03
N SER A 373 -2.48 -3.93 6.91
CA SER A 373 -2.11 -4.91 5.88
C SER A 373 -2.39 -4.40 4.46
N LEU A 374 -3.54 -3.78 4.24
CA LEU A 374 -3.91 -3.20 2.94
C LEU A 374 -2.97 -2.06 2.56
N TYR A 375 -2.70 -1.13 3.48
CA TYR A 375 -1.77 -0.02 3.25
C TYR A 375 -0.38 -0.50 2.85
N LEU A 376 0.25 -1.35 3.67
CA LEU A 376 1.60 -1.83 3.42
C LEU A 376 1.71 -2.62 2.11
N SER A 377 0.71 -3.47 1.84
CA SER A 377 0.67 -4.22 0.57
C SER A 377 0.50 -3.31 -0.62
N THR A 378 -0.29 -2.25 -0.49
CA THR A 378 -0.50 -1.23 -1.52
C THR A 378 0.79 -0.48 -1.81
N MET A 379 1.49 0.00 -0.80
CA MET A 379 2.79 0.68 -0.97
C MET A 379 3.78 -0.22 -1.72
N LYS A 380 3.91 -1.48 -1.31
CA LYS A 380 4.80 -2.46 -1.97
C LYS A 380 4.42 -2.77 -3.42
N ILE A 381 3.15 -2.67 -3.78
CA ILE A 381 2.69 -2.83 -5.16
C ILE A 381 3.00 -1.57 -5.97
N MET A 382 2.73 -0.38 -5.40
CA MET A 382 2.91 0.91 -6.06
C MET A 382 4.38 1.24 -6.34
N GLU A 383 5.32 0.79 -5.51
CA GLU A 383 6.77 0.90 -5.75
C GLU A 383 7.19 0.35 -7.14
N LYS A 384 6.43 -0.60 -7.68
CA LYS A 384 6.69 -1.20 -9.00
C LYS A 384 6.08 -0.42 -10.16
N TRP A 385 5.29 0.61 -9.89
CA TRP A 385 4.61 1.41 -10.91
C TRP A 385 5.49 2.60 -11.34
N THR A 386 6.55 2.29 -12.04
CA THR A 386 7.57 3.29 -12.43
C THR A 386 7.32 3.93 -13.79
N SER A 387 6.44 3.33 -14.61
CA SER A 387 6.21 3.77 -15.99
C SER A 387 4.75 4.19 -16.20
N PRO A 388 4.50 5.18 -17.07
CA PRO A 388 3.14 5.54 -17.48
C PRO A 388 2.46 4.41 -18.25
N ASN A 389 1.15 4.53 -18.43
CA ASN A 389 0.38 3.62 -19.25
C ASN A 389 0.87 3.65 -20.72
N GLN A 390 0.86 2.50 -21.35
CA GLN A 390 1.32 2.36 -22.75
C GLN A 390 0.54 3.28 -23.69
N ASN A 391 1.22 3.98 -24.58
CA ASN A 391 0.66 4.93 -25.56
C ASN A 391 -0.06 6.12 -24.91
N TRP A 392 0.35 6.52 -23.70
CA TRP A 392 -0.33 7.59 -22.97
C TRP A 392 -0.33 8.94 -23.71
N ALA A 393 0.73 9.30 -24.37
CA ALA A 393 0.78 10.55 -25.16
C ALA A 393 -0.34 10.61 -26.23
N SER A 394 -0.58 9.50 -26.94
CA SER A 394 -1.69 9.42 -27.91
C SER A 394 -3.06 9.50 -27.21
N THR A 395 -3.20 8.83 -26.08
CA THR A 395 -4.43 8.89 -25.29
C THR A 395 -4.69 10.31 -24.77
N LEU A 396 -3.67 10.97 -24.22
CA LEU A 396 -3.79 12.34 -23.72
C LEU A 396 -4.16 13.31 -24.84
N GLY A 397 -3.56 13.17 -26.03
CA GLY A 397 -3.94 13.97 -27.17
C GLY A 397 -5.42 13.82 -27.56
N GLN A 398 -5.96 12.60 -27.52
CA GLN A 398 -7.38 12.38 -27.77
C GLN A 398 -8.27 12.95 -26.64
N LEU A 399 -7.85 12.79 -25.39
CA LEU A 399 -8.54 13.40 -24.24
C LEU A 399 -8.58 14.94 -24.36
N THR A 400 -7.47 15.56 -24.76
CA THR A 400 -7.38 17.01 -24.96
C THR A 400 -8.34 17.49 -26.07
N ILE A 401 -8.47 16.74 -27.16
CA ILE A 401 -9.42 17.07 -28.24
C ILE A 401 -10.86 16.99 -27.76
N MET A 402 -11.21 15.99 -26.91
CA MET A 402 -12.57 15.73 -26.49
C MET A 402 -13.00 16.54 -25.24
N PHE A 403 -12.08 16.84 -24.36
CA PHE A 403 -12.33 17.45 -23.05
C PHE A 403 -11.50 18.71 -22.82
N GLY A 404 -11.03 19.38 -23.89
CA GLY A 404 -10.05 20.44 -23.82
C GLY A 404 -10.32 21.53 -22.79
N GLU A 405 -11.58 21.96 -22.62
CA GLU A 405 -11.97 22.95 -21.62
C GLU A 405 -11.80 22.46 -20.17
N ARG A 406 -11.83 21.14 -19.96
CA ARG A 406 -11.69 20.49 -18.65
C ARG A 406 -10.25 20.09 -18.34
N ILE A 407 -9.36 20.13 -19.34
CA ILE A 407 -7.95 19.75 -19.16
C ILE A 407 -7.11 21.01 -18.99
N PRO A 408 -6.36 21.15 -17.86
CA PRO A 408 -5.51 22.33 -17.65
C PRO A 408 -4.49 22.52 -18.77
N ASN A 409 -4.28 23.78 -19.19
CA ASN A 409 -3.36 24.13 -20.27
C ASN A 409 -1.90 23.65 -20.05
N SER A 410 -1.51 23.41 -18.80
CA SER A 410 -0.21 22.85 -18.45
C SER A 410 0.03 21.42 -18.98
N TYR A 411 -1.03 20.72 -19.41
CA TYR A 411 -0.97 19.36 -19.97
C TYR A 411 -1.34 19.30 -21.46
N THR A 412 -1.78 20.42 -22.04
CA THR A 412 -2.02 20.53 -23.48
C THR A 412 -0.69 20.71 -24.20
N ILE A 413 -0.44 19.88 -25.20
CA ILE A 413 0.80 19.89 -26.05
C ILE A 413 0.72 21.02 -27.08
#